data_23a209eff889dbfcc878ce3e01675949
#
_entry.id   23a209eff889dbfcc878ce3e01675949
#
_cell.length_a   1.000
_cell.length_b   1.000
_cell.length_c   1.000
_cell.angle_alpha   90.00
_cell.angle_beta   90.00
_cell.angle_gamma   90.00
#
_symmetry.space_group_name_H-M   'P 1'
#
loop_
_entity.id
_entity.type
_entity.pdbx_description
1 polymer ?
#
loop_
_entity_poly.entity_id
_entity_poly.type
_entity_poly.pdbx_seq_one_letter_code
_entity_poly.pdbx_strand_id
1 'polypeptide(L)'
;CVIVPLLMLAANLLAWLRWGTDLPMVDDWRVYDERNALSLAPARLFEAINNTLTPVGLVLDVLAQRWFGGNPLPYQTVSMLGVLGGLLWLQWRLLSWVLRRTEWAALAFAFSVFMLQSDTYWGAQNLAYHQALPLVALLAAMSLTLRGGWPAFPRVSAIFVLGVVAGLTYISGAVAAFVIGVAWTG
;
A
#
# COMPACT_ATOMS: atom_id res chain seq x y z
N CYS A 1 12.58 -13.55 17.29
CA CYS A 1 12.84 -12.27 16.63
C CYS A 1 11.56 -11.69 15.99
N VAL A 2 10.70 -12.48 15.34
CA VAL A 2 9.47 -11.97 14.67
C VAL A 2 8.36 -11.62 15.66
N ILE A 3 8.31 -12.26 16.80
CA ILE A 3 7.25 -12.07 17.80
C ILE A 3 7.18 -10.62 18.30
N VAL A 4 8.32 -10.01 18.61
CA VAL A 4 8.36 -8.64 19.15
C VAL A 4 7.75 -7.62 18.18
N PRO A 5 8.20 -7.51 16.90
CA PRO A 5 7.57 -6.59 15.96
C PRO A 5 6.10 -6.90 15.69
N LEU A 6 5.69 -8.16 15.67
CA LEU A 6 4.27 -8.51 15.51
C LEU A 6 3.43 -8.09 16.73
N LEU A 7 3.97 -8.23 17.94
CA LEU A 7 3.31 -7.70 19.15
C LEU A 7 3.20 -6.18 19.12
N MET A 8 4.22 -5.48 18.63
CA MET A 8 4.17 -4.02 18.46
C MET A 8 3.10 -3.62 17.42
N LEU A 9 3.02 -4.34 16.29
CA LEU A 9 1.97 -4.12 15.30
C LEU A 9 0.58 -4.36 15.91
N ALA A 10 0.41 -5.45 16.64
CA ALA A 10 -0.85 -5.77 17.31
C ALA A 10 -1.21 -4.71 18.36
N ALA A 11 -0.24 -4.27 19.16
CA ALA A 11 -0.46 -3.21 20.15
C ALA A 11 -0.88 -1.89 19.50
N ASN A 12 -0.23 -1.48 18.40
CA ASN A 12 -0.61 -0.30 17.64
C ASN A 12 -2.02 -0.43 17.06
N LEU A 13 -2.35 -1.57 16.46
CA LEU A 13 -3.70 -1.82 15.94
C LEU A 13 -4.76 -1.77 17.05
N LEU A 14 -4.48 -2.41 18.20
CA LEU A 14 -5.39 -2.36 19.35
C LEU A 14 -5.53 -0.95 19.91
N ALA A 15 -4.45 -0.20 20.00
CA ALA A 15 -4.48 1.20 20.42
C ALA A 15 -5.32 2.03 19.44
N TRP A 16 -5.14 1.84 18.14
CA TRP A 16 -5.93 2.48 17.11
C TRP A 16 -7.43 2.15 17.25
N LEU A 17 -7.78 0.88 17.38
CA LEU A 17 -9.18 0.45 17.53
C LEU A 17 -9.81 0.95 18.83
N ARG A 18 -9.01 1.17 19.88
CA ARG A 18 -9.51 1.56 21.21
C ARG A 18 -9.59 3.08 21.42
N TRP A 19 -8.65 3.83 20.83
CA TRP A 19 -8.50 5.27 21.06
C TRP A 19 -8.45 6.08 19.76
N GLY A 20 -8.55 5.43 18.61
CA GLY A 20 -8.61 6.12 17.33
C GLY A 20 -9.83 7.05 17.27
N THR A 21 -9.66 8.22 16.71
CA THR A 21 -10.74 9.18 16.53
C THR A 21 -11.41 8.95 15.19
N ASP A 22 -12.73 8.96 15.19
CA ASP A 22 -13.53 8.83 13.98
C ASP A 22 -13.69 10.21 13.29
N LEU A 23 -12.58 10.89 13.11
CA LEU A 23 -12.53 12.21 12.48
C LEU A 23 -11.53 12.21 11.33
N PRO A 24 -11.89 12.81 10.18
CA PRO A 24 -10.95 13.00 9.08
C PRO A 24 -9.77 13.86 9.53
N MET A 25 -8.57 13.47 9.11
CA MET A 25 -7.35 14.20 9.43
C MET A 25 -6.62 14.65 8.17
N VAL A 26 -6.07 15.87 8.21
CA VAL A 26 -5.21 16.43 7.15
C VAL A 26 -5.84 16.26 5.75
N ASP A 27 -5.25 15.41 4.92
CA ASP A 27 -5.64 15.20 3.52
C ASP A 27 -6.96 14.45 3.35
N ASP A 28 -7.48 13.83 4.40
CA ASP A 28 -8.77 13.14 4.37
C ASP A 28 -9.92 14.07 4.02
N TRP A 29 -9.82 15.34 4.41
CA TRP A 29 -10.82 16.36 4.12
C TRP A 29 -11.08 16.59 2.63
N ARG A 30 -10.14 16.20 1.77
CA ARG A 30 -10.31 16.31 0.32
C ARG A 30 -11.42 15.40 -0.22
N VAL A 31 -11.64 14.28 0.45
CA VAL A 31 -12.69 13.32 0.08
C VAL A 31 -14.07 13.86 0.46
N TYR A 32 -14.12 14.79 1.42
CA TYR A 32 -15.34 15.41 1.93
C TYR A 32 -15.70 16.74 1.24
N ASP A 33 -14.96 17.16 0.23
CA ASP A 33 -15.34 18.30 -0.59
C ASP A 33 -16.66 18.00 -1.32
N GLU A 34 -17.74 18.62 -0.86
CA GLU A 34 -19.11 18.41 -1.36
C GLU A 34 -19.24 18.56 -2.88
N ARG A 35 -18.38 19.37 -3.49
CA ARG A 35 -18.42 19.63 -4.93
C ARG A 35 -17.97 18.44 -5.77
N ASN A 36 -17.12 17.58 -5.22
CA ASN A 36 -16.42 16.53 -5.98
C ASN A 36 -16.25 15.20 -5.25
N ALA A 37 -16.69 15.09 -4.01
CA ALA A 37 -16.37 13.98 -3.09
C ALA A 37 -16.65 12.56 -3.63
N LEU A 38 -17.61 12.39 -4.54
CA LEU A 38 -17.99 11.08 -5.06
C LEU A 38 -17.83 10.96 -6.58
N SER A 39 -17.14 11.91 -7.20
CA SER A 39 -17.00 11.95 -8.65
C SER A 39 -15.84 11.05 -9.12
N LEU A 40 -16.16 10.11 -9.99
CA LEU A 40 -15.20 9.33 -10.78
C LEU A 40 -15.03 9.87 -12.20
N ALA A 41 -15.43 11.13 -12.45
CA ALA A 41 -15.25 11.74 -13.75
C ALA A 41 -13.76 11.80 -14.13
N PRO A 42 -13.38 11.49 -15.39
CA PRO A 42 -11.99 11.49 -15.81
C PRO A 42 -11.25 12.80 -15.52
N ALA A 43 -11.94 13.95 -15.71
CA ALA A 43 -11.37 15.26 -15.41
C ALA A 43 -10.92 15.39 -13.93
N ARG A 44 -11.67 14.76 -13.01
CA ARG A 44 -11.33 14.75 -11.58
C ARG A 44 -10.24 13.75 -11.26
N LEU A 45 -10.31 12.54 -11.83
CA LEU A 45 -9.34 11.48 -11.58
C LEU A 45 -7.92 11.86 -12.04
N PHE A 46 -7.82 12.64 -13.12
CA PHE A 46 -6.55 13.09 -13.66
C PHE A 46 -6.21 14.55 -13.30
N GLU A 47 -6.91 15.12 -12.32
CA GLU A 47 -6.53 16.41 -11.74
C GLU A 47 -5.28 16.23 -10.86
N ALA A 48 -4.27 17.08 -11.09
CA ALA A 48 -3.06 17.05 -10.28
C ALA A 48 -3.33 17.65 -8.89
N ILE A 49 -3.09 16.86 -7.86
CA ILE A 49 -3.19 17.28 -6.46
C ILE A 49 -1.77 17.40 -5.92
N ASN A 50 -1.40 18.58 -5.43
CA ASN A 50 -0.03 18.87 -4.98
C ASN A 50 1.04 18.47 -6.04
N ASN A 51 0.77 18.78 -7.30
CA ASN A 51 1.60 18.41 -8.46
C ASN A 51 1.79 16.89 -8.65
N THR A 52 0.92 16.06 -8.11
CA THR A 52 0.96 14.61 -8.22
C THR A 52 -0.35 14.08 -8.81
N LEU A 53 -0.24 13.16 -9.78
CA LEU A 53 -1.37 12.45 -10.32
C LEU A 53 -1.58 11.16 -9.52
N THR A 54 -2.74 11.03 -8.88
CA THR A 54 -3.06 9.89 -8.01
C THR A 54 -4.44 9.29 -8.32
N PRO A 55 -4.74 8.95 -9.59
CA PRO A 55 -6.08 8.49 -9.96
C PRO A 55 -6.50 7.19 -9.25
N VAL A 56 -5.57 6.26 -9.01
CA VAL A 56 -5.87 5.02 -8.26
C VAL A 56 -6.22 5.35 -6.81
N GLY A 57 -5.46 6.24 -6.18
CA GLY A 57 -5.75 6.71 -4.83
C GLY A 57 -7.12 7.36 -4.73
N LEU A 58 -7.46 8.26 -5.65
CA LEU A 58 -8.77 8.90 -5.70
C LEU A 58 -9.92 7.90 -5.89
N VAL A 59 -9.75 6.88 -6.73
CA VAL A 59 -10.75 5.81 -6.87
C VAL A 59 -10.96 5.08 -5.54
N LEU A 60 -9.88 4.75 -4.84
CA LEU A 60 -9.96 4.08 -3.54
C LEU A 60 -10.64 4.96 -2.50
N ASP A 61 -10.35 6.25 -2.47
CA ASP A 61 -11.00 7.22 -1.57
C ASP A 61 -12.50 7.31 -1.85
N VAL A 62 -12.89 7.43 -3.11
CA VAL A 62 -14.32 7.47 -3.49
C VAL A 62 -15.03 6.17 -3.12
N LEU A 63 -14.40 5.02 -3.34
CA LEU A 63 -14.97 3.72 -2.95
C LEU A 63 -15.09 3.60 -1.43
N ALA A 64 -14.08 4.02 -0.69
CA ALA A 64 -14.11 4.03 0.77
C ALA A 64 -15.24 4.92 1.30
N GLN A 65 -15.38 6.12 0.74
CA GLN A 65 -16.48 7.02 1.07
C GLN A 65 -17.85 6.37 0.83
N ARG A 66 -18.01 5.70 -0.32
CA ARG A 66 -19.28 5.03 -0.66
C ARG A 66 -19.60 3.85 0.26
N TRP A 67 -18.59 3.06 0.63
CA TRP A 67 -18.79 1.84 1.42
C TRP A 67 -18.87 2.10 2.91
N PHE A 68 -18.14 3.09 3.40
CA PHE A 68 -18.04 3.37 4.85
C PHE A 68 -18.74 4.66 5.26
N GLY A 69 -19.44 5.33 4.31
CA GLY A 69 -20.22 6.53 4.62
C GLY A 69 -19.39 7.68 5.18
N GLY A 70 -18.10 7.75 4.81
CA GLY A 70 -17.20 8.75 5.35
C GLY A 70 -16.64 8.44 6.74
N ASN A 71 -16.89 7.24 7.28
CA ASN A 71 -16.32 6.83 8.56
C ASN A 71 -14.86 6.41 8.39
N PRO A 72 -13.88 7.15 8.95
CA PRO A 72 -12.46 6.85 8.76
C PRO A 72 -12.01 5.57 9.45
N LEU A 73 -12.59 5.21 10.58
CA LEU A 73 -12.11 4.08 11.39
C LEU A 73 -12.22 2.71 10.69
N PRO A 74 -13.39 2.30 10.13
CA PRO A 74 -13.49 1.07 9.34
C PRO A 74 -12.59 1.08 8.12
N TYR A 75 -12.52 2.20 7.43
CA TYR A 75 -11.69 2.36 6.24
C TYR A 75 -10.21 2.16 6.54
N GLN A 76 -9.68 2.80 7.58
CA GLN A 76 -8.29 2.63 8.01
C GLN A 76 -8.02 1.21 8.46
N THR A 77 -8.95 0.58 9.18
CA THR A 77 -8.82 -0.81 9.61
C THR A 77 -8.69 -1.74 8.40
N VAL A 78 -9.55 -1.59 7.39
CA VAL A 78 -9.48 -2.39 6.16
C VAL A 78 -8.18 -2.11 5.39
N SER A 79 -7.76 -0.85 5.32
CA SER A 79 -6.50 -0.45 4.67
C SER A 79 -5.29 -1.07 5.37
N MET A 80 -5.25 -1.01 6.70
CA MET A 80 -4.15 -1.60 7.49
C MET A 80 -4.13 -3.11 7.39
N LEU A 81 -5.25 -3.78 7.52
CA LEU A 81 -5.32 -5.24 7.46
C LEU A 81 -5.08 -5.76 6.03
N GLY A 82 -5.66 -5.12 5.03
CA GLY A 82 -5.57 -5.55 3.64
C GLY A 82 -4.22 -5.18 3.01
N VAL A 83 -3.91 -3.89 2.96
CA VAL A 83 -2.74 -3.40 2.23
C VAL A 83 -1.45 -3.64 3.01
N LEU A 84 -1.42 -3.25 4.28
CA LEU A 84 -0.22 -3.43 5.11
C LEU A 84 0.01 -4.92 5.42
N GLY A 85 -1.04 -5.67 5.70
CA GLY A 85 -0.96 -7.13 5.86
C GLY A 85 -0.44 -7.82 4.60
N GLY A 86 -0.92 -7.40 3.42
CA GLY A 86 -0.42 -7.85 2.12
C GLY A 86 1.05 -7.52 1.90
N LEU A 87 1.46 -6.30 2.25
CA LEU A 87 2.86 -5.87 2.18
C LEU A 87 3.76 -6.74 3.05
N LEU A 88 3.40 -6.92 4.32
CA LEU A 88 4.17 -7.73 5.26
C LEU A 88 4.24 -9.20 4.84
N TRP A 89 3.14 -9.75 4.35
CA TRP A 89 3.10 -11.12 3.83
C TRP A 89 4.00 -11.32 2.62
N LEU A 90 3.97 -10.42 1.63
CA LEU A 90 4.85 -10.48 0.46
C LEU A 90 6.31 -10.33 0.87
N GLN A 91 6.60 -9.41 1.78
CA GLN A 91 7.94 -9.17 2.29
C GLN A 91 8.50 -10.41 3.02
N TRP A 92 7.72 -11.01 3.91
CA TRP A 92 8.09 -12.26 4.56
C TRP A 92 8.38 -13.37 3.54
N ARG A 93 7.49 -13.54 2.56
CA ARG A 93 7.67 -14.55 1.52
C ARG A 93 8.92 -14.35 0.68
N LEU A 94 9.21 -13.12 0.28
CA LEU A 94 10.42 -12.80 -0.49
C LEU A 94 11.69 -13.02 0.33
N LEU A 95 11.74 -12.52 1.56
CA LEU A 95 12.88 -12.69 2.44
C LEU A 95 13.15 -14.16 2.73
N SER A 96 12.11 -14.94 3.03
CA SER A 96 12.23 -16.39 3.27
C SER A 96 12.75 -17.14 2.04
N TRP A 97 12.39 -16.70 0.85
CA TRP A 97 12.84 -17.31 -0.39
C TRP A 97 14.29 -16.93 -0.74
N VAL A 98 14.65 -15.65 -0.59
CA VAL A 98 15.98 -15.12 -0.95
C VAL A 98 17.04 -15.58 0.05
N LEU A 99 16.75 -15.47 1.34
CA LEU A 99 17.72 -15.74 2.40
C LEU A 99 17.86 -17.23 2.74
N ARG A 100 16.92 -18.05 2.30
CA ARG A 100 16.91 -19.54 2.49
C ARG A 100 17.03 -20.04 3.93
N ARG A 101 17.50 -19.22 4.86
CA ARG A 101 17.60 -19.50 6.29
C ARG A 101 16.53 -18.72 7.04
N THR A 102 15.69 -19.44 7.78
CA THR A 102 14.56 -18.86 8.51
C THR A 102 14.99 -17.81 9.53
N GLU A 103 16.14 -18.00 10.17
CA GLU A 103 16.65 -17.07 11.18
C GLU A 103 17.01 -15.71 10.56
N TRP A 104 17.69 -15.72 9.42
CA TRP A 104 18.04 -14.49 8.71
C TRP A 104 16.82 -13.82 8.10
N ALA A 105 15.88 -14.60 7.57
CA ALA A 105 14.62 -14.08 7.07
C ALA A 105 13.81 -13.43 8.20
N ALA A 106 13.75 -14.06 9.38
CA ALA A 106 13.07 -13.52 10.54
C ALA A 106 13.71 -12.23 11.05
N LEU A 107 15.04 -12.18 11.09
CA LEU A 107 15.76 -10.98 11.51
C LEU A 107 15.54 -9.81 10.54
N ALA A 108 15.69 -10.07 9.24
CA ALA A 108 15.48 -9.06 8.21
C ALA A 108 14.03 -8.57 8.19
N PHE A 109 13.06 -9.47 8.35
CA PHE A 109 11.65 -9.12 8.45
C PHE A 109 11.37 -8.28 9.69
N ALA A 110 11.87 -8.68 10.86
CA ALA A 110 11.72 -7.92 12.10
C ALA A 110 12.28 -6.51 11.98
N PHE A 111 13.46 -6.37 11.37
CA PHE A 111 14.08 -5.08 11.10
C PHE A 111 13.22 -4.23 10.16
N SER A 112 12.71 -4.82 9.08
CA SER A 112 11.84 -4.13 8.12
C SER A 112 10.55 -3.63 8.77
N VAL A 113 9.91 -4.47 9.59
CA VAL A 113 8.70 -4.09 10.33
C VAL A 113 9.00 -2.96 11.31
N PHE A 114 10.14 -2.99 11.95
CA PHE A 114 10.57 -1.93 12.87
C PHE A 114 10.74 -0.59 12.15
N MET A 115 11.28 -0.62 10.93
CA MET A 115 11.46 0.57 10.10
C MET A 115 10.15 1.14 9.54
N LEU A 116 9.11 0.31 9.42
CA LEU A 116 7.79 0.73 8.94
C LEU A 116 6.94 1.44 10.00
N GLN A 117 7.43 1.60 11.21
CA GLN A 117 6.71 2.28 12.29
C GLN A 117 6.80 3.80 12.16
N SER A 118 6.33 4.33 11.07
CA SER A 118 6.08 5.76 10.97
C SER A 118 4.58 6.02 11.19
N ASP A 119 4.25 7.16 11.74
CA ASP A 119 2.88 7.65 11.89
C ASP A 119 2.12 7.62 10.56
N THR A 120 2.85 7.72 9.48
CA THR A 120 2.38 7.70 8.10
C THR A 120 1.66 6.41 7.72
N TYR A 121 2.09 5.26 8.26
CA TYR A 121 1.45 3.97 7.96
C TYR A 121 0.35 3.60 8.95
N TRP A 122 0.37 4.20 10.15
CA TRP A 122 -0.47 3.77 11.26
C TRP A 122 -1.54 4.78 11.66
N GLY A 123 -1.37 6.03 11.32
CA GLY A 123 -2.22 7.10 11.82
C GLY A 123 -2.97 7.90 10.75
N ALA A 124 -2.46 7.96 9.54
CA ALA A 124 -3.08 8.76 8.49
C ALA A 124 -3.82 7.87 7.49
N GLN A 125 -5.07 8.15 7.31
CA GLN A 125 -6.02 7.38 6.54
C GLN A 125 -5.59 7.13 5.09
N ASN A 126 -5.26 8.18 4.37
CA ASN A 126 -4.92 8.11 2.95
C ASN A 126 -3.51 7.57 2.74
N LEU A 127 -2.64 7.74 3.71
CA LEU A 127 -1.23 7.46 3.54
C LEU A 127 -0.93 5.96 3.67
N ALA A 128 -1.75 5.21 4.41
CA ALA A 128 -1.50 3.78 4.60
C ALA A 128 -1.53 3.01 3.28
N TYR A 129 -2.55 3.18 2.45
CA TYR A 129 -2.60 2.48 1.17
C TYR A 129 -1.93 3.25 0.04
N HIS A 130 -1.93 4.59 0.03
CA HIS A 130 -1.24 5.37 -1.01
C HIS A 130 0.26 5.10 -1.00
N GLN A 131 0.88 4.98 0.17
CA GLN A 131 2.31 4.70 0.29
C GLN A 131 2.62 3.20 0.28
N ALA A 132 1.80 2.37 0.93
CA ALA A 132 2.04 0.94 1.00
C ALA A 132 1.65 0.20 -0.30
N LEU A 133 0.61 0.62 -1.00
CA LEU A 133 0.16 -0.03 -2.23
C LEU A 133 1.22 -0.06 -3.35
N PRO A 134 1.97 1.02 -3.61
CA PRO A 134 3.11 0.96 -4.54
C PRO A 134 4.16 -0.06 -4.14
N LEU A 135 4.45 -0.20 -2.86
CA LEU A 135 5.39 -1.21 -2.36
C LEU A 135 4.83 -2.63 -2.49
N VAL A 136 3.55 -2.83 -2.25
CA VAL A 136 2.87 -4.11 -2.52
C VAL A 136 3.01 -4.49 -3.98
N ALA A 137 2.75 -3.55 -4.90
CA ALA A 137 2.88 -3.77 -6.33
C ALA A 137 4.33 -4.11 -6.73
N LEU A 138 5.31 -3.39 -6.19
CA LEU A 138 6.74 -3.66 -6.41
C LEU A 138 7.12 -5.07 -5.94
N LEU A 139 6.78 -5.43 -4.70
CA LEU A 139 7.11 -6.75 -4.15
C LEU A 139 6.37 -7.89 -4.86
N ALA A 140 5.14 -7.64 -5.31
CA ALA A 140 4.40 -8.60 -6.14
C ALA A 140 5.08 -8.79 -7.51
N ALA A 141 5.48 -7.72 -8.18
CA ALA A 141 6.22 -7.77 -9.43
C ALA A 141 7.55 -8.51 -9.28
N MET A 142 8.32 -8.22 -8.23
CA MET A 142 9.55 -8.96 -7.89
C MET A 142 9.26 -10.45 -7.67
N SER A 143 8.19 -10.78 -6.96
CA SER A 143 7.79 -12.18 -6.73
C SER A 143 7.47 -12.91 -8.03
N LEU A 144 6.79 -12.25 -8.96
CA LEU A 144 6.46 -12.81 -10.28
C LEU A 144 7.70 -12.98 -11.16
N THR A 145 8.64 -12.03 -11.05
CA THR A 145 9.91 -12.09 -11.81
C THR A 145 10.80 -13.22 -11.31
N LEU A 146 11.00 -13.29 -10.00
CA LEU A 146 11.99 -14.19 -9.39
C LEU A 146 11.52 -15.65 -9.30
N ARG A 147 10.22 -15.89 -9.12
CA ARG A 147 9.72 -17.27 -8.90
C ARG A 147 9.52 -18.09 -10.16
N GLY A 148 9.36 -17.46 -11.30
CA GLY A 148 8.99 -18.18 -12.51
C GLY A 148 7.62 -18.89 -12.41
N GLY A 149 7.42 -19.93 -13.19
CA GLY A 149 6.23 -20.80 -13.10
C GLY A 149 5.00 -20.31 -13.87
N TRP A 150 4.89 -19.03 -14.14
CA TRP A 150 3.82 -18.50 -15.00
C TRP A 150 4.29 -18.43 -16.46
N PRO A 151 3.39 -18.67 -17.41
CA PRO A 151 3.69 -18.41 -18.83
C PRO A 151 4.15 -16.97 -19.03
N ALA A 152 5.01 -16.75 -20.02
CA ALA A 152 5.64 -15.45 -20.24
C ALA A 152 4.61 -14.32 -20.39
N PHE A 153 3.60 -14.49 -21.26
CA PHE A 153 2.64 -13.43 -21.56
C PHE A 153 1.83 -12.98 -20.33
N PRO A 154 1.12 -13.85 -19.57
CA PRO A 154 0.36 -13.39 -18.39
C PRO A 154 1.27 -12.84 -17.30
N ARG A 155 2.52 -13.32 -17.18
CA ARG A 155 3.50 -12.77 -16.23
C ARG A 155 3.87 -11.35 -16.58
N VAL A 156 4.24 -11.09 -17.83
CA VAL A 156 4.57 -9.73 -18.31
C VAL A 156 3.39 -8.79 -18.15
N SER A 157 2.20 -9.24 -18.55
CA SER A 157 0.97 -8.44 -18.41
C SER A 157 0.68 -8.10 -16.96
N ALA A 158 0.85 -9.05 -16.04
CA ALA A 158 0.64 -8.81 -14.62
C ALA A 158 1.67 -7.79 -14.05
N ILE A 159 2.94 -7.91 -14.42
CA ILE A 159 3.99 -6.98 -14.00
C ILE A 159 3.72 -5.59 -14.56
N PHE A 160 3.31 -5.49 -15.82
CA PHE A 160 2.93 -4.21 -16.43
C PHE A 160 1.76 -3.55 -15.69
N VAL A 161 0.70 -4.30 -15.40
CA VAL A 161 -0.46 -3.79 -14.65
C VAL A 161 -0.03 -3.33 -13.24
N LEU A 162 0.81 -4.10 -12.55
CA LEU A 162 1.34 -3.71 -11.24
C LEU A 162 2.15 -2.42 -11.31
N GLY A 163 2.97 -2.25 -12.36
CA GLY A 163 3.71 -1.02 -12.60
C GLY A 163 2.81 0.19 -12.83
N VAL A 164 1.77 0.03 -13.66
CA VAL A 164 0.77 1.08 -13.92
C VAL A 164 0.01 1.44 -12.63
N VAL A 165 -0.48 0.44 -11.89
CA VAL A 165 -1.17 0.67 -10.61
C VAL A 165 -0.26 1.41 -9.63
N ALA A 166 0.99 0.97 -9.48
CA ALA A 166 1.96 1.64 -8.62
C ALA A 166 2.16 3.11 -9.03
N GLY A 167 2.44 3.34 -10.31
CA GLY A 167 2.72 4.68 -10.85
C GLY A 167 1.54 5.66 -10.73
N LEU A 168 0.32 5.14 -10.76
CA LEU A 168 -0.90 5.93 -10.67
C LEU A 168 -1.51 6.00 -9.25
N THR A 169 -0.85 5.41 -8.26
CA THR A 169 -1.33 5.45 -6.87
C THR A 169 -0.77 6.64 -6.11
N TYR A 170 0.54 6.84 -6.15
CA TYR A 170 1.23 7.91 -5.42
C TYR A 170 2.61 8.19 -6.04
N ILE A 171 3.26 9.30 -5.65
CA ILE A 171 4.56 9.69 -6.21
C ILE A 171 5.64 8.61 -6.00
N SER A 172 5.63 7.92 -4.85
CA SER A 172 6.52 6.79 -4.60
C SER A 172 6.31 5.62 -5.57
N GLY A 173 5.11 5.51 -6.11
CA GLY A 173 4.75 4.52 -7.11
C GLY A 173 5.39 4.75 -8.47
N ALA A 174 5.67 5.99 -8.84
CA ALA A 174 6.42 6.30 -10.05
C ALA A 174 7.85 5.73 -9.97
N VAL A 175 8.48 5.85 -8.79
CA VAL A 175 9.78 5.25 -8.52
C VAL A 175 9.69 3.72 -8.55
N ALA A 176 8.67 3.14 -7.91
CA ALA A 176 8.46 1.69 -7.95
C ALA A 176 8.22 1.18 -9.38
N ALA A 177 7.42 1.87 -10.18
CA ALA A 177 7.16 1.54 -11.58
C ALA A 177 8.45 1.61 -12.43
N PHE A 178 9.29 2.64 -12.20
CA PHE A 178 10.59 2.75 -12.85
C PHE A 178 11.52 1.58 -12.49
N VAL A 179 11.62 1.24 -11.19
CA VAL A 179 12.43 0.10 -10.73
C VAL A 179 11.94 -1.21 -11.35
N ILE A 180 10.62 -1.43 -11.41
CA ILE A 180 10.02 -2.59 -12.07
C ILE A 180 10.45 -2.63 -13.55
N GLY A 181 10.34 -1.49 -14.24
CA GLY A 181 10.73 -1.37 -15.65
C GLY A 181 12.19 -1.70 -15.89
N VAL A 182 13.09 -1.10 -15.11
CA VAL A 182 14.55 -1.35 -15.23
C VAL A 182 14.91 -2.80 -14.91
N ALA A 183 14.36 -3.36 -13.85
CA ALA A 183 14.62 -4.76 -13.48
C ALA A 183 14.12 -5.76 -14.54
N TRP A 184 13.18 -5.34 -15.40
CA TRP A 184 12.65 -6.18 -16.46
C TRP A 184 13.46 -6.13 -17.76
N THR A 185 14.16 -5.02 -18.02
CA THR A 185 14.94 -4.81 -19.26
C THR A 185 16.38 -5.25 -19.16
N GLY A 186 16.90 -5.51 -17.98
CA GLY A 186 18.25 -6.04 -17.70
C GLY A 186 18.24 -7.54 -17.49
#